data_f858f352a6003a89b025f475078e6256
#
_entry.id   f858f352a6003a89b025f475078e6256
#
_cell.length_a   1.000
_cell.length_b   1.000
_cell.length_c   1.000
_cell.angle_alpha   90.00
_cell.angle_beta   90.00
_cell.angle_gamma   90.00
#
_symmetry.space_group_name_H-M   'P 1'
#
loop_
_entity.id
_entity.type
_entity.pdbx_description
1 polymer ?
#
loop_
_entity_poly.entity_id
_entity_poly.type
_entity_poly.pdbx_seq_one_letter_code
_entity_poly.pdbx_strand_id
1 'polypeptide(L)'
;DITSYKESKLRDVRKSIGMIFQQFNLLSSMTVAQNVAFPLQLDGSLSKEFISNRVKELLDMVGLLDKADVFPAQLSGGQKQRVGIARALATNPKILLCDEATSALDPKTTSSILKLLCELRDKLQLTIVIITHQLEVIKECCDRVAVIDGGLISEMGQTIELFANPKKELTQRLVSAVVRKDLNDLLDYTVLSKDYVPGSKAWFELLFLGDKAEDPVIVDVATKLNAKISIMAGQINHIHNEPLGVLVVAME
;
A
#
# COMPACT_ATOMS: atom_id res chain seq x y z
N ASP A 1 16.14 -19.02 0.83
CA ASP A 1 16.00 -19.30 2.27
C ASP A 1 17.25 -18.83 3.01
N ILE A 2 17.08 -17.99 4.04
CA ILE A 2 18.18 -17.42 4.83
C ILE A 2 18.33 -18.10 6.22
N THR A 3 17.41 -18.98 6.57
CA THR A 3 17.39 -19.64 7.91
C THR A 3 18.59 -20.53 8.13
N SER A 4 19.23 -21.05 7.08
CA SER A 4 20.40 -21.89 7.12
C SER A 4 21.74 -21.12 7.08
N TYR A 5 21.69 -19.75 6.98
CA TYR A 5 22.92 -18.97 6.84
C TYR A 5 23.64 -18.79 8.18
N LYS A 6 24.99 -18.87 8.11
CA LYS A 6 25.83 -18.49 9.26
C LYS A 6 25.76 -16.99 9.51
N GLU A 7 26.03 -16.56 10.76
CA GLU A 7 25.91 -15.16 11.19
C GLU A 7 26.71 -14.17 10.32
N SER A 8 27.89 -14.56 9.84
CA SER A 8 28.68 -13.73 8.91
C SER A 8 27.91 -13.43 7.62
N LYS A 9 27.31 -14.46 7.02
CA LYS A 9 26.52 -14.33 5.78
C LYS A 9 25.18 -13.60 6.04
N LEU A 10 24.56 -13.80 7.20
CA LEU A 10 23.38 -13.04 7.60
C LEU A 10 23.66 -11.55 7.73
N ARG A 11 24.84 -11.18 8.24
CA ARG A 11 25.26 -9.77 8.32
C ARG A 11 25.36 -9.12 6.96
N ASP A 12 25.88 -9.81 5.96
CA ASP A 12 25.94 -9.29 4.59
C ASP A 12 24.56 -9.18 3.95
N VAL A 13 23.67 -10.14 4.21
CA VAL A 13 22.27 -10.05 3.77
C VAL A 13 21.56 -8.86 4.40
N ARG A 14 21.73 -8.65 5.72
CA ARG A 14 21.14 -7.52 6.43
C ARG A 14 21.59 -6.16 5.87
N LYS A 15 22.81 -6.04 5.35
CA LYS A 15 23.27 -4.81 4.66
C LYS A 15 22.47 -4.50 3.40
N SER A 16 21.92 -5.54 2.74
CA SER A 16 21.09 -5.38 1.53
C SER A 16 19.61 -5.14 1.82
N ILE A 17 19.23 -5.05 3.09
CA ILE A 17 17.85 -4.84 3.54
C ILE A 17 17.80 -3.54 4.34
N GLY A 18 17.02 -2.57 3.87
CA GLY A 18 16.63 -1.40 4.65
C GLY A 18 15.37 -1.66 5.45
N MET A 19 15.22 -1.00 6.59
CA MET A 19 14.00 -1.13 7.41
C MET A 19 13.47 0.24 7.82
N ILE A 20 12.18 0.45 7.62
CA ILE A 20 11.41 1.61 8.06
C ILE A 20 10.47 1.15 9.16
N PHE A 21 10.51 1.82 10.29
CA PHE A 21 9.77 1.46 11.49
C PHE A 21 8.56 2.37 11.70
N GLN A 22 7.55 1.87 12.37
CA GLN A 22 6.33 2.57 12.74
C GLN A 22 6.61 3.86 13.55
N GLN A 23 7.53 3.81 14.51
CA GLN A 23 7.86 4.93 15.42
C GLN A 23 9.08 5.73 14.96
N PHE A 24 9.39 5.75 13.66
CA PHE A 24 10.53 6.44 13.04
C PHE A 24 11.91 6.00 13.54
N ASN A 25 12.07 5.65 14.80
CA ASN A 25 13.29 5.22 15.49
C ASN A 25 14.50 6.12 15.21
N LEU A 26 14.29 7.45 15.15
CA LEU A 26 15.35 8.42 14.96
C LEU A 26 16.12 8.63 16.28
N LEU A 27 17.42 8.79 16.16
CA LEU A 27 18.30 9.12 17.27
C LEU A 27 18.11 10.61 17.61
N SER A 28 17.47 10.89 18.74
CA SER A 28 17.06 12.24 19.16
C SER A 28 18.22 13.19 19.43
N SER A 29 19.39 12.65 19.79
CA SER A 29 20.64 13.38 20.05
C SER A 29 21.44 13.69 18.77
N MET A 30 20.98 13.21 17.62
CA MET A 30 21.64 13.39 16.32
C MET A 30 20.79 14.27 15.41
N THR A 31 21.44 15.11 14.58
CA THR A 31 20.77 15.85 13.54
C THR A 31 20.19 14.94 12.46
N VAL A 32 19.39 15.48 11.55
CA VAL A 32 18.85 14.78 10.39
C VAL A 32 19.97 14.15 9.56
N ALA A 33 21.00 14.94 9.20
CA ALA A 33 22.15 14.44 8.46
C ALA A 33 22.88 13.32 9.18
N GLN A 34 23.09 13.46 10.51
CA GLN A 34 23.72 12.44 11.32
C GLN A 34 22.91 11.15 11.41
N ASN A 35 21.56 11.23 11.51
CA ASN A 35 20.69 10.07 11.47
C ASN A 35 20.82 9.29 10.15
N VAL A 36 20.89 9.99 9.01
CA VAL A 36 21.05 9.35 7.69
C VAL A 36 22.47 8.80 7.52
N ALA A 37 23.48 9.49 8.04
CA ALA A 37 24.88 9.05 7.98
C ALA A 37 25.18 7.82 8.86
N PHE A 38 24.40 7.62 9.93
CA PHE A 38 24.69 6.61 10.94
C PHE A 38 24.94 5.19 10.39
N PRO A 39 24.09 4.62 9.50
CA PRO A 39 24.35 3.30 8.93
C PRO A 39 25.65 3.22 8.12
N LEU A 40 26.03 4.31 7.45
CA LEU A 40 27.25 4.38 6.63
C LEU A 40 28.51 4.44 7.51
N GLN A 41 28.43 5.09 8.67
CA GLN A 41 29.56 5.19 9.62
C GLN A 41 29.90 3.85 10.27
N LEU A 42 28.95 2.92 10.35
CA LEU A 42 29.16 1.58 10.91
C LEU A 42 30.04 0.70 10.02
N ASP A 43 30.16 1.01 8.74
CA ASP A 43 31.01 0.25 7.80
C ASP A 43 32.50 0.49 8.07
N GLY A 44 32.89 1.66 8.55
CA GLY A 44 34.26 2.02 8.91
C GLY A 44 35.24 2.14 7.71
N SER A 45 34.85 1.66 6.53
CA SER A 45 35.67 1.69 5.31
C SER A 45 35.39 2.90 4.41
N LEU A 46 34.27 3.61 4.65
CA LEU A 46 33.82 4.70 3.80
C LEU A 46 34.47 6.03 4.19
N SER A 47 34.90 6.82 3.18
CA SER A 47 35.45 8.15 3.43
C SER A 47 34.38 9.13 3.92
N LYS A 48 34.80 10.13 4.71
CA LYS A 48 33.90 11.19 5.19
C LYS A 48 33.25 11.97 4.03
N GLU A 49 33.98 12.16 2.96
CA GLU A 49 33.49 12.83 1.76
C GLU A 49 32.39 12.02 1.07
N PHE A 50 32.60 10.72 0.90
CA PHE A 50 31.58 9.82 0.36
C PHE A 50 30.30 9.86 1.19
N ILE A 51 30.42 9.72 2.52
CA ILE A 51 29.28 9.75 3.43
C ILE A 51 28.53 11.08 3.31
N SER A 52 29.26 12.21 3.30
CA SER A 52 28.64 13.55 3.18
C SER A 52 27.86 13.72 1.87
N ASN A 53 28.44 13.28 0.76
CA ASN A 53 27.78 13.38 -0.54
C ASN A 53 26.55 12.47 -0.63
N ARG A 54 26.66 11.25 -0.11
CA ARG A 54 25.52 10.31 -0.06
C ARG A 54 24.37 10.80 0.81
N VAL A 55 24.67 11.41 1.95
CA VAL A 55 23.65 12.00 2.84
C VAL A 55 22.93 13.16 2.14
N LYS A 56 23.65 14.04 1.45
CA LYS A 56 23.04 15.14 0.68
C LYS A 56 22.11 14.61 -0.41
N GLU A 57 22.56 13.64 -1.19
CA GLU A 57 21.75 12.97 -2.23
C GLU A 57 20.46 12.41 -1.66
N LEU A 58 20.53 11.66 -0.56
CA LEU A 58 19.37 11.04 0.07
C LEU A 58 18.40 12.06 0.66
N LEU A 59 18.92 13.10 1.30
CA LEU A 59 18.09 14.20 1.84
C LEU A 59 17.39 14.98 0.72
N ASP A 60 18.06 15.18 -0.40
CA ASP A 60 17.44 15.78 -1.59
C ASP A 60 16.32 14.91 -2.14
N MET A 61 16.55 13.59 -2.28
CA MET A 61 15.53 12.64 -2.74
C MET A 61 14.25 12.65 -1.90
N VAL A 62 14.37 12.88 -0.60
CA VAL A 62 13.20 12.92 0.30
C VAL A 62 12.69 14.34 0.56
N GLY A 63 13.31 15.37 -0.08
CA GLY A 63 12.92 16.77 0.03
C GLY A 63 13.19 17.40 1.40
N LEU A 64 14.32 17.05 2.04
CA LEU A 64 14.73 17.54 3.37
C LEU A 64 16.17 18.06 3.42
N LEU A 65 16.75 18.44 2.30
CA LEU A 65 18.13 18.93 2.26
C LEU A 65 18.32 20.20 3.12
N ASP A 66 17.32 21.08 3.14
CA ASP A 66 17.28 22.30 3.96
C ASP A 66 17.16 22.03 5.47
N LYS A 67 16.87 20.80 5.86
CA LYS A 67 16.70 20.36 7.26
C LYS A 67 17.86 19.49 7.77
N ALA A 68 18.98 19.44 7.04
CA ALA A 68 20.12 18.56 7.38
C ALA A 68 20.63 18.75 8.82
N ASP A 69 20.68 19.97 9.31
CA ASP A 69 21.28 20.34 10.59
C ASP A 69 20.29 20.45 11.76
N VAL A 70 18.97 20.20 11.52
CA VAL A 70 17.97 20.24 12.59
C VAL A 70 17.87 18.89 13.32
N PHE A 71 17.34 18.91 14.54
CA PHE A 71 17.11 17.70 15.33
C PHE A 71 15.71 17.13 15.12
N PRO A 72 15.51 15.82 15.33
CA PRO A 72 14.21 15.17 15.17
C PRO A 72 13.05 15.84 15.92
N ALA A 73 13.31 16.44 17.07
CA ALA A 73 12.29 17.15 17.86
C ALA A 73 11.68 18.35 17.13
N GLN A 74 12.37 18.92 16.13
CA GLN A 74 11.96 20.07 15.36
C GLN A 74 11.19 19.71 14.08
N LEU A 75 10.96 18.39 13.84
CA LEU A 75 10.34 17.87 12.63
C LEU A 75 8.88 17.44 12.88
N SER A 76 8.03 17.62 11.85
CA SER A 76 6.72 16.99 11.81
C SER A 76 6.81 15.46 11.68
N GLY A 77 5.73 14.72 11.96
CA GLY A 77 5.67 13.27 11.80
C GLY A 77 6.07 12.80 10.40
N GLY A 78 5.53 13.44 9.36
CA GLY A 78 5.87 13.13 7.96
C GLY A 78 7.33 13.44 7.62
N GLN A 79 7.92 14.51 8.17
CA GLN A 79 9.35 14.80 8.01
C GLN A 79 10.21 13.75 8.71
N LYS A 80 9.86 13.33 9.93
CA LYS A 80 10.54 12.23 10.64
C LYS A 80 10.53 10.95 9.81
N GLN A 81 9.39 10.64 9.20
CA GLN A 81 9.26 9.45 8.34
C GLN A 81 10.16 9.55 7.11
N ARG A 82 10.22 10.70 6.46
CA ARG A 82 11.14 10.95 5.32
C ARG A 82 12.60 10.78 5.73
N VAL A 83 13.02 11.22 6.93
CA VAL A 83 14.36 10.94 7.47
C VAL A 83 14.57 9.44 7.68
N GLY A 84 13.59 8.74 8.22
CA GLY A 84 13.61 7.28 8.37
C GLY A 84 13.81 6.55 7.05
N ILE A 85 13.11 6.99 5.99
CA ILE A 85 13.26 6.48 4.63
C ILE A 85 14.69 6.74 4.10
N ALA A 86 15.19 7.98 4.19
CA ALA A 86 16.53 8.33 3.74
C ALA A 86 17.60 7.49 4.47
N ARG A 87 17.46 7.29 5.78
CA ARG A 87 18.35 6.44 6.58
C ARG A 87 18.30 4.98 6.13
N ALA A 88 17.12 4.44 5.87
CA ALA A 88 16.95 3.06 5.40
C ALA A 88 17.58 2.83 4.02
N LEU A 89 17.64 3.88 3.17
CA LEU A 89 18.26 3.85 1.84
C LEU A 89 19.77 4.10 1.85
N ALA A 90 20.36 4.47 3.00
CA ALA A 90 21.75 4.90 3.08
C ALA A 90 22.73 3.85 2.54
N THR A 91 22.54 2.58 2.90
CA THR A 91 23.38 1.45 2.50
C THR A 91 23.10 0.90 1.11
N ASN A 92 22.27 1.59 0.31
CA ASN A 92 21.84 1.14 -1.02
C ASN A 92 21.23 -0.28 -1.02
N PRO A 93 20.17 -0.51 -0.20
CA PRO A 93 19.56 -1.82 -0.08
C PRO A 93 18.87 -2.24 -1.38
N LYS A 94 18.67 -3.57 -1.55
CA LYS A 94 17.83 -4.12 -2.61
C LYS A 94 16.38 -4.32 -2.18
N ILE A 95 16.18 -4.48 -0.87
CA ILE A 95 14.88 -4.73 -0.26
C ILE A 95 14.63 -3.68 0.81
N LEU A 96 13.44 -3.12 0.83
CA LEU A 96 12.97 -2.19 1.85
C LEU A 96 11.79 -2.81 2.58
N LEU A 97 11.95 -3.05 3.89
CA LEU A 97 10.88 -3.54 4.75
C LEU A 97 10.22 -2.34 5.44
N CYS A 98 8.92 -2.20 5.31
CA CYS A 98 8.13 -1.13 5.90
C CYS A 98 7.17 -1.75 6.93
N ASP A 99 7.45 -1.54 8.20
CA ASP A 99 6.62 -2.04 9.30
C ASP A 99 5.70 -0.91 9.77
N GLU A 100 4.42 -0.98 9.37
CA GLU A 100 3.39 0.03 9.64
C GLU A 100 3.86 1.50 9.44
N ALA A 101 4.65 1.73 8.40
CA ALA A 101 5.38 2.98 8.16
C ALA A 101 4.50 4.25 8.07
N THR A 102 3.18 4.12 8.00
CA THR A 102 2.24 5.23 7.87
C THR A 102 1.17 5.29 8.96
N SER A 103 1.12 4.33 9.88
CA SER A 103 0.05 4.22 10.89
C SER A 103 -0.01 5.41 11.87
N ALA A 104 1.09 6.10 12.09
CA ALA A 104 1.19 7.26 12.97
C ALA A 104 0.99 8.61 12.26
N LEU A 105 0.58 8.60 10.97
CA LEU A 105 0.46 9.79 10.13
C LEU A 105 -1.00 10.07 9.78
N ASP A 106 -1.30 11.34 9.51
CA ASP A 106 -2.60 11.75 8.96
C ASP A 106 -2.76 11.26 7.51
N PRO A 107 -4.00 11.13 6.98
CA PRO A 107 -4.23 10.57 5.64
C PRO A 107 -3.50 11.28 4.51
N LYS A 108 -3.42 12.62 4.54
CA LYS A 108 -2.75 13.42 3.52
C LYS A 108 -1.23 13.16 3.51
N THR A 109 -0.64 13.11 4.69
CA THR A 109 0.79 12.79 4.86
C THR A 109 1.06 11.35 4.46
N THR A 110 0.19 10.40 4.82
CA THR A 110 0.26 8.99 4.40
C THR A 110 0.35 8.89 2.88
N SER A 111 -0.59 9.45 2.13
CA SER A 111 -0.57 9.42 0.65
C SER A 111 0.71 10.03 0.07
N SER A 112 1.22 11.14 0.66
CA SER A 112 2.50 11.74 0.26
C SER A 112 3.70 10.81 0.49
N ILE A 113 3.73 10.05 1.59
CA ILE A 113 4.80 9.09 1.88
C ILE A 113 4.71 7.87 0.96
N LEU A 114 3.51 7.37 0.68
CA LEU A 114 3.31 6.26 -0.24
C LEU A 114 3.76 6.61 -1.66
N LYS A 115 3.38 7.80 -2.14
CA LYS A 115 3.84 8.29 -3.43
C LYS A 115 5.36 8.37 -3.51
N LEU A 116 6.01 8.90 -2.46
CA LEU A 116 7.47 8.94 -2.37
C LEU A 116 8.07 7.53 -2.42
N LEU A 117 7.50 6.55 -1.71
CA LEU A 117 7.98 5.16 -1.73
C LEU A 117 7.85 4.53 -3.11
N CYS A 118 6.74 4.77 -3.83
CA CYS A 118 6.56 4.30 -5.19
C CYS A 118 7.58 4.94 -6.16
N GLU A 119 7.81 6.25 -6.06
CA GLU A 119 8.82 6.94 -6.87
C GLU A 119 10.24 6.41 -6.60
N LEU A 120 10.58 6.16 -5.33
CA LEU A 120 11.87 5.58 -4.95
C LEU A 120 12.03 4.12 -5.40
N ARG A 121 10.96 3.32 -5.33
CA ARG A 121 10.92 1.95 -5.84
C ARG A 121 11.32 1.93 -7.31
N ASP A 122 10.67 2.77 -8.12
CA ASP A 122 10.87 2.79 -9.56
C ASP A 122 12.24 3.36 -9.92
N LYS A 123 12.67 4.44 -9.26
CA LYS A 123 13.97 5.08 -9.51
C LYS A 123 15.15 4.20 -9.11
N LEU A 124 15.05 3.50 -7.99
CA LEU A 124 16.13 2.69 -7.40
C LEU A 124 15.98 1.19 -7.65
N GLN A 125 14.92 0.77 -8.36
CA GLN A 125 14.60 -0.65 -8.65
C GLN A 125 14.54 -1.50 -7.38
N LEU A 126 13.84 -1.00 -6.36
CA LEU A 126 13.72 -1.64 -5.06
C LEU A 126 12.58 -2.67 -5.04
N THR A 127 12.77 -3.73 -4.28
CA THR A 127 11.65 -4.55 -3.80
C THR A 127 11.19 -3.99 -2.45
N ILE A 128 9.93 -3.53 -2.37
CA ILE A 128 9.35 -3.02 -1.12
C ILE A 128 8.38 -4.05 -0.56
N VAL A 129 8.54 -4.40 0.72
CA VAL A 129 7.59 -5.24 1.47
C VAL A 129 6.96 -4.36 2.54
N ILE A 130 5.64 -4.19 2.48
CA ILE A 130 4.88 -3.34 3.41
C ILE A 130 4.03 -4.23 4.31
N ILE A 131 4.18 -4.09 5.60
CA ILE A 131 3.28 -4.66 6.61
C ILE A 131 2.31 -3.56 7.01
N THR A 132 1.02 -3.79 6.82
CA THR A 132 -0.02 -2.81 7.13
C THR A 132 -1.36 -3.48 7.36
N HIS A 133 -2.21 -2.85 8.18
CA HIS A 133 -3.63 -3.16 8.29
C HIS A 133 -4.50 -2.18 7.49
N GLN A 134 -3.90 -1.20 6.82
CA GLN A 134 -4.59 -0.18 6.02
C GLN A 134 -4.70 -0.65 4.56
N LEU A 135 -5.89 -1.03 4.13
CA LEU A 135 -6.13 -1.54 2.78
C LEU A 135 -5.95 -0.47 1.70
N GLU A 136 -6.12 0.81 2.06
CA GLU A 136 -5.84 1.94 1.17
C GLU A 136 -4.37 1.97 0.74
N VAL A 137 -3.44 1.64 1.67
CA VAL A 137 -2.01 1.52 1.37
C VAL A 137 -1.76 0.43 0.33
N ILE A 138 -2.42 -0.72 0.51
CA ILE A 138 -2.31 -1.85 -0.42
C ILE A 138 -2.82 -1.46 -1.81
N LYS A 139 -3.98 -0.79 -1.86
CA LYS A 139 -4.61 -0.29 -3.08
C LYS A 139 -3.72 0.66 -3.89
N GLU A 140 -3.02 1.57 -3.19
CA GLU A 140 -2.22 2.61 -3.84
C GLU A 140 -0.86 2.12 -4.33
N CYS A 141 -0.21 1.17 -3.61
CA CYS A 141 1.22 0.91 -3.80
C CYS A 141 1.61 -0.53 -4.07
N CYS A 142 0.73 -1.52 -3.81
CA CYS A 142 1.16 -2.91 -3.80
C CYS A 142 0.72 -3.67 -5.05
N ASP A 143 1.67 -4.28 -5.76
CA ASP A 143 1.40 -5.16 -6.91
C ASP A 143 0.82 -6.51 -6.45
N ARG A 144 1.31 -7.02 -5.32
CA ARG A 144 0.91 -8.30 -4.74
C ARG A 144 0.62 -8.15 -3.25
N VAL A 145 -0.28 -8.98 -2.77
CA VAL A 145 -0.70 -8.97 -1.37
C VAL A 145 -0.68 -10.41 -0.82
N ALA A 146 -0.31 -10.52 0.47
CA ALA A 146 -0.48 -11.73 1.26
C ALA A 146 -1.28 -11.40 2.51
N VAL A 147 -2.41 -12.05 2.71
CA VAL A 147 -3.25 -11.92 3.91
C VAL A 147 -2.78 -12.94 4.94
N ILE A 148 -2.45 -12.46 6.13
CA ILE A 148 -1.97 -13.29 7.25
C ILE A 148 -3.11 -13.46 8.25
N ASP A 149 -3.36 -14.70 8.65
CA ASP A 149 -4.34 -15.06 9.68
C ASP A 149 -3.73 -16.12 10.59
N GLY A 150 -3.78 -15.88 11.90
CA GLY A 150 -3.22 -16.82 12.89
C GLY A 150 -1.73 -17.18 12.68
N GLY A 151 -0.93 -16.27 12.10
CA GLY A 151 0.48 -16.49 11.81
C GLY A 151 0.77 -17.27 10.53
N LEU A 152 -0.26 -17.59 9.73
CA LEU A 152 -0.16 -18.29 8.45
C LEU A 152 -0.64 -17.39 7.31
N ILE A 153 -0.09 -17.61 6.11
CA ILE A 153 -0.60 -16.97 4.90
C ILE A 153 -1.92 -17.64 4.54
N SER A 154 -3.01 -16.92 4.71
CA SER A 154 -4.37 -17.38 4.40
C SER A 154 -4.68 -17.30 2.91
N GLU A 155 -4.28 -16.19 2.28
CA GLU A 155 -4.48 -15.95 0.85
C GLU A 155 -3.37 -15.06 0.31
N MET A 156 -2.95 -15.28 -0.94
CA MET A 156 -1.92 -14.48 -1.60
C MET A 156 -2.17 -14.41 -3.12
N GLY A 157 -1.97 -13.24 -3.71
CA GLY A 157 -2.15 -13.04 -5.16
C GLY A 157 -1.79 -11.65 -5.63
N GLN A 158 -2.13 -11.35 -6.88
CA GLN A 158 -2.11 -9.99 -7.40
C GLN A 158 -3.16 -9.14 -6.66
N THR A 159 -2.84 -7.90 -6.38
CA THR A 159 -3.72 -7.01 -5.61
C THR A 159 -5.08 -6.89 -6.27
N ILE A 160 -5.12 -6.62 -7.57
CA ILE A 160 -6.38 -6.47 -8.32
C ILE A 160 -7.26 -7.72 -8.26
N GLU A 161 -6.66 -8.91 -8.40
CA GLU A 161 -7.40 -10.19 -8.35
C GLU A 161 -7.99 -10.44 -6.97
N LEU A 162 -7.22 -10.14 -5.93
CA LEU A 162 -7.63 -10.35 -4.55
C LEU A 162 -8.74 -9.38 -4.13
N PHE A 163 -8.71 -8.14 -4.64
CA PHE A 163 -9.79 -7.18 -4.44
C PHE A 163 -11.05 -7.51 -5.23
N ALA A 164 -10.91 -8.06 -6.44
CA ALA A 164 -12.05 -8.41 -7.28
C ALA A 164 -12.73 -9.73 -6.88
N ASN A 165 -11.95 -10.75 -6.50
CA ASN A 165 -12.47 -12.10 -6.25
C ASN A 165 -11.77 -12.76 -5.05
N PRO A 166 -11.94 -12.21 -3.83
CA PRO A 166 -11.37 -12.77 -2.62
C PRO A 166 -12.00 -14.14 -2.31
N LYS A 167 -11.16 -15.15 -2.07
CA LYS A 167 -11.61 -16.54 -1.87
C LYS A 167 -11.84 -16.89 -0.40
N LYS A 168 -11.08 -16.26 0.50
CA LYS A 168 -11.13 -16.53 1.93
C LYS A 168 -12.06 -15.55 2.65
N GLU A 169 -12.79 -16.03 3.64
CA GLU A 169 -13.77 -15.24 4.38
C GLU A 169 -13.15 -13.99 5.03
N LEU A 170 -11.94 -14.13 5.60
CA LEU A 170 -11.22 -12.98 6.15
C LEU A 170 -10.93 -11.93 5.06
N THR A 171 -10.42 -12.36 3.90
CA THR A 171 -10.13 -11.47 2.77
C THR A 171 -11.39 -10.78 2.25
N GLN A 172 -12.50 -11.54 2.14
CA GLN A 172 -13.81 -11.00 1.74
C GLN A 172 -14.27 -9.90 2.67
N ARG A 173 -14.16 -10.11 4.00
CA ARG A 173 -14.52 -9.10 5.00
C ARG A 173 -13.65 -7.85 4.89
N LEU A 174 -12.34 -8.03 4.78
CA LEU A 174 -11.40 -6.91 4.64
C LEU A 174 -11.67 -6.09 3.37
N VAL A 175 -11.77 -6.75 2.23
CA VAL A 175 -12.01 -6.09 0.93
C VAL A 175 -13.36 -5.40 0.90
N SER A 176 -14.43 -6.03 1.41
CA SER A 176 -15.76 -5.44 1.46
C SER A 176 -15.80 -4.13 2.25
N ALA A 177 -15.02 -4.03 3.32
CA ALA A 177 -14.94 -2.81 4.12
C ALA A 177 -14.38 -1.60 3.36
N VAL A 178 -13.62 -1.81 2.29
CA VAL A 178 -13.01 -0.74 1.48
C VAL A 178 -13.71 -0.56 0.15
N VAL A 179 -13.98 -1.65 -0.55
CA VAL A 179 -14.55 -1.62 -1.91
C VAL A 179 -16.04 -1.25 -1.88
N ARG A 180 -16.76 -1.62 -0.82
CA ARG A 180 -18.19 -1.42 -0.68
C ARG A 180 -18.59 -0.39 0.38
N LYS A 181 -17.64 0.35 0.93
CA LYS A 181 -17.88 1.29 2.03
C LYS A 181 -19.03 2.26 1.70
N ASP A 182 -18.92 2.94 0.56
CA ASP A 182 -19.91 3.94 0.16
C ASP A 182 -21.22 3.29 -0.34
N LEU A 183 -21.15 2.05 -0.86
CA LEU A 183 -22.35 1.31 -1.31
C LEU A 183 -23.19 0.83 -0.12
N ASN A 184 -22.54 0.42 0.96
CA ASN A 184 -23.24 0.00 2.19
C ASN A 184 -24.04 1.13 2.82
N ASP A 185 -23.57 2.38 2.70
CA ASP A 185 -24.27 3.57 3.20
C ASP A 185 -25.47 3.95 2.30
N LEU A 186 -25.45 3.55 1.01
CA LEU A 186 -26.50 3.86 0.04
C LEU A 186 -27.59 2.79 -0.05
N LEU A 187 -27.27 1.55 0.33
CA LEU A 187 -28.15 0.40 0.19
C LEU A 187 -28.45 -0.23 1.54
N ASP A 188 -29.72 -0.27 1.91
CA ASP A 188 -30.16 -1.03 3.09
C ASP A 188 -30.23 -2.53 2.75
N TYR A 189 -29.11 -3.23 2.85
CA TYR A 189 -29.01 -4.66 2.58
C TYR A 189 -29.86 -5.51 3.54
N THR A 190 -30.38 -4.97 4.63
CA THR A 190 -31.25 -5.71 5.56
C THR A 190 -32.61 -6.02 4.94
N VAL A 191 -32.99 -5.27 3.90
CA VAL A 191 -34.25 -5.45 3.16
C VAL A 191 -34.14 -6.46 2.04
N LEU A 192 -32.90 -6.84 1.64
CA LEU A 192 -32.69 -7.77 0.53
C LEU A 192 -32.84 -9.23 1.01
N SER A 193 -33.85 -9.93 0.51
CA SER A 193 -33.96 -11.38 0.72
C SER A 193 -32.97 -12.12 -0.18
N LYS A 194 -32.40 -13.22 0.34
CA LYS A 194 -31.56 -14.14 -0.45
C LYS A 194 -32.39 -15.02 -1.38
N ASP A 195 -33.69 -15.15 -1.12
CA ASP A 195 -34.59 -15.99 -1.88
C ASP A 195 -35.33 -15.15 -2.94
N TYR A 196 -35.29 -15.63 -4.19
CA TYR A 196 -36.05 -15.02 -5.27
C TYR A 196 -37.55 -15.24 -5.05
N VAL A 197 -38.32 -14.15 -5.05
CA VAL A 197 -39.78 -14.19 -5.03
C VAL A 197 -40.26 -13.87 -6.44
N PRO A 198 -41.06 -14.76 -7.09
CA PRO A 198 -41.63 -14.49 -8.41
C PRO A 198 -42.38 -13.15 -8.46
N GLY A 199 -42.01 -12.30 -9.44
CA GLY A 199 -42.59 -10.96 -9.58
C GLY A 199 -41.86 -9.86 -8.76
N SER A 200 -40.84 -10.20 -7.98
CA SER A 200 -39.95 -9.22 -7.37
C SER A 200 -38.80 -8.87 -8.31
N LYS A 201 -38.13 -7.73 -8.02
CA LYS A 201 -36.89 -7.37 -8.74
C LYS A 201 -35.74 -8.22 -8.25
N ALA A 202 -34.97 -8.80 -9.16
CA ALA A 202 -33.71 -9.45 -8.85
C ALA A 202 -32.58 -8.42 -8.74
N TRP A 203 -31.75 -8.53 -7.72
CA TRP A 203 -30.63 -7.63 -7.48
C TRP A 203 -29.32 -8.32 -7.80
N PHE A 204 -28.45 -7.63 -8.50
CA PHE A 204 -27.16 -8.14 -8.91
C PHE A 204 -26.07 -7.12 -8.56
N GLU A 205 -24.95 -7.62 -8.08
CA GLU A 205 -23.70 -6.85 -7.99
C GLU A 205 -22.82 -7.25 -9.17
N LEU A 206 -22.42 -6.26 -9.95
CA LEU A 206 -21.55 -6.43 -11.11
C LEU A 206 -20.18 -5.83 -10.80
N LEU A 207 -19.13 -6.59 -11.07
CA LEU A 207 -17.74 -6.18 -10.92
C LEU A 207 -17.11 -6.01 -12.30
N PHE A 208 -16.48 -4.86 -12.52
CA PHE A 208 -15.80 -4.51 -13.75
C PHE A 208 -14.32 -4.29 -13.47
N LEU A 209 -13.45 -4.92 -14.24
CA LEU A 209 -12.01 -4.89 -14.07
C LEU A 209 -11.33 -4.29 -15.29
N GLY A 210 -10.43 -3.32 -15.06
CA GLY A 210 -9.60 -2.71 -16.11
C GLY A 210 -10.41 -2.13 -17.26
N ASP A 211 -9.95 -2.31 -18.48
CA ASP A 211 -10.56 -1.76 -19.70
C ASP A 211 -12.01 -2.20 -19.92
N LYS A 212 -12.42 -3.32 -19.34
CA LYS A 212 -13.81 -3.80 -19.40
C LYS A 212 -14.80 -2.93 -18.63
N ALA A 213 -14.31 -2.00 -17.80
CA ALA A 213 -15.17 -1.02 -17.13
C ALA A 213 -15.77 0.01 -18.10
N GLU A 214 -15.22 0.12 -19.31
CA GLU A 214 -15.71 1.02 -20.39
C GLU A 214 -16.73 0.33 -21.33
N ASP A 215 -16.85 -1.00 -21.26
CA ASP A 215 -17.77 -1.76 -22.11
C ASP A 215 -19.24 -1.48 -21.71
N PRO A 216 -20.17 -1.36 -22.67
CA PRO A 216 -21.58 -1.10 -22.41
C PRO A 216 -22.35 -2.35 -21.95
N VAL A 217 -21.78 -3.10 -20.98
CA VAL A 217 -22.27 -4.40 -20.52
C VAL A 217 -23.74 -4.36 -20.08
N ILE A 218 -24.15 -3.29 -19.40
CA ILE A 218 -25.55 -3.12 -18.95
C ILE A 218 -26.52 -3.07 -20.11
N VAL A 219 -26.19 -2.30 -21.16
CA VAL A 219 -27.01 -2.16 -22.37
C VAL A 219 -27.09 -3.49 -23.12
N ASP A 220 -25.95 -4.18 -23.22
CA ASP A 220 -25.87 -5.48 -23.90
C ASP A 220 -26.70 -6.54 -23.16
N VAL A 221 -26.61 -6.61 -21.85
CA VAL A 221 -27.40 -7.54 -21.02
C VAL A 221 -28.89 -7.22 -21.11
N ALA A 222 -29.27 -5.94 -20.96
CA ALA A 222 -30.67 -5.50 -21.07
C ALA A 222 -31.26 -5.88 -22.42
N THR A 223 -30.50 -5.67 -23.50
CA THR A 223 -30.95 -5.98 -24.89
C THR A 223 -31.06 -7.49 -25.12
N LYS A 224 -30.03 -8.28 -24.71
CA LYS A 224 -30.01 -9.73 -24.91
C LYS A 224 -31.08 -10.47 -24.12
N LEU A 225 -31.38 -10.02 -22.91
CA LEU A 225 -32.35 -10.63 -22.02
C LEU A 225 -33.75 -9.99 -22.13
N ASN A 226 -33.90 -8.94 -22.92
CA ASN A 226 -35.14 -8.13 -23.01
C ASN A 226 -35.64 -7.71 -21.62
N ALA A 227 -34.70 -7.35 -20.73
CA ALA A 227 -34.95 -7.03 -19.34
C ALA A 227 -34.84 -5.53 -19.09
N LYS A 228 -35.62 -5.02 -18.13
CA LYS A 228 -35.45 -3.66 -17.62
C LYS A 228 -34.44 -3.66 -16.48
N ILE A 229 -33.35 -2.91 -16.66
CA ILE A 229 -32.28 -2.81 -15.66
C ILE A 229 -32.28 -1.39 -15.08
N SER A 230 -32.37 -1.29 -13.76
CA SER A 230 -32.24 -0.05 -13.01
C SER A 230 -30.89 -0.06 -12.26
N ILE A 231 -30.10 0.99 -12.42
CA ILE A 231 -28.86 1.17 -11.64
C ILE A 231 -29.25 1.75 -10.29
N MET A 232 -28.93 1.05 -9.23
CA MET A 232 -29.28 1.42 -7.85
C MET A 232 -28.13 2.14 -7.16
N ALA A 233 -26.90 1.69 -7.38
CA ALA A 233 -25.70 2.32 -6.87
C ALA A 233 -24.48 1.92 -7.71
N GLY A 234 -23.43 2.73 -7.70
CA GLY A 234 -22.19 2.44 -8.40
C GLY A 234 -21.02 3.19 -7.81
N GLN A 235 -19.85 2.53 -7.82
CA GLN A 235 -18.59 3.08 -7.35
C GLN A 235 -17.46 2.60 -8.25
N ILE A 236 -16.49 3.49 -8.52
CA ILE A 236 -15.27 3.13 -9.21
C ILE A 236 -14.11 3.35 -8.25
N ASN A 237 -13.40 2.29 -7.95
CA ASN A 237 -12.16 2.30 -7.20
C ASN A 237 -10.99 2.16 -8.17
N HIS A 238 -9.83 2.70 -7.80
CA HIS A 238 -8.60 2.46 -8.52
C HIS A 238 -7.69 1.60 -7.64
N ILE A 239 -7.27 0.47 -8.18
CA ILE A 239 -6.34 -0.46 -7.54
C ILE A 239 -5.05 -0.38 -8.35
N HIS A 240 -4.01 0.25 -7.82
CA HIS A 240 -2.73 0.40 -8.52
C HIS A 240 -2.88 0.93 -9.97
N ASN A 241 -3.67 2.00 -10.14
CA ASN A 241 -4.05 2.61 -11.42
C ASN A 241 -5.02 1.80 -12.32
N GLU A 242 -5.41 0.59 -11.94
CA GLU A 242 -6.43 -0.16 -12.66
C GLU A 242 -7.82 0.11 -12.07
N PRO A 243 -8.82 0.44 -12.90
CA PRO A 243 -10.17 0.68 -12.40
C PRO A 243 -10.85 -0.62 -11.99
N LEU A 244 -11.46 -0.61 -10.80
CA LEU A 244 -12.35 -1.62 -10.27
C LEU A 244 -13.73 -0.97 -10.09
N GLY A 245 -14.65 -1.20 -11.02
CA GLY A 245 -16.03 -0.75 -10.92
C GLY A 245 -16.89 -1.75 -10.13
N VAL A 246 -17.71 -1.26 -9.22
CA VAL A 246 -18.76 -2.02 -8.56
C VAL A 246 -20.08 -1.35 -8.87
N LEU A 247 -21.03 -2.10 -9.43
CA LEU A 247 -22.33 -1.60 -9.77
C LEU A 247 -23.41 -2.51 -9.20
N VAL A 248 -24.39 -1.93 -8.52
CA VAL A 248 -25.56 -2.65 -8.03
C VAL A 248 -26.74 -2.32 -8.93
N VAL A 249 -27.35 -3.32 -9.49
CA VAL A 249 -28.47 -3.21 -10.42
C VAL A 249 -29.66 -4.02 -9.96
N ALA A 250 -30.87 -3.52 -10.23
CA ALA A 250 -32.11 -4.26 -10.09
C ALA A 250 -32.67 -4.58 -11.48
N MET A 251 -33.08 -5.82 -11.69
CA MET A 251 -33.61 -6.31 -12.97
C MET A 251 -35.04 -6.82 -12.80
N GLU A 252 -35.92 -6.42 -13.74
CA GLU A 252 -37.29 -6.91 -13.91
C GLU A 252 -37.43 -7.78 -15.16
#